data_edcad685e59211c53dc51f4df261f1a4
#
_entry.id   edcad685e59211c53dc51f4df261f1a4
#
_cell.length_a   1.000
_cell.length_b   1.000
_cell.length_c   1.000
_cell.angle_alpha   90.00
_cell.angle_beta   90.00
_cell.angle_gamma   90.00
#
_symmetry.space_group_name_H-M   'P 1'
#
loop_
_entity.id
_entity.type
_entity.pdbx_description
1 polymer ?
#
loop_
_entity_poly.entity_id
_entity_poly.type
_entity_poly.pdbx_seq_one_letter_code
_entity_poly.pdbx_strand_id
1 'polypeptide(L)'
;LSVCIITKNEALKLKKCLASLKRYDVEIVVVDTGSTDETLQIIEEYADIKGNYKWNDNFAEARNCSITLANNEWILVLDSDEWIESADMNLINSILLQSDSNIVGRIERINDINLSGENVKGTERISRLFNKKYCHYEGRIHEQVVSNNGDEIKTIDVPIIAGHSGYAGS
;
A
#
# COMPACT_ATOMS: atom_id res chain seq x y z
N LEU A 1 2.97 -11.68 -5.46
CA LEU A 1 2.86 -10.31 -4.97
C LEU A 1 2.05 -10.28 -3.68
N SER A 2 2.57 -9.60 -2.66
CA SER A 2 1.85 -9.33 -1.42
C SER A 2 1.48 -7.87 -1.33
N VAL A 3 0.23 -7.58 -0.96
CA VAL A 3 -0.25 -6.23 -0.71
C VAL A 3 -0.29 -6.01 0.80
N CYS A 4 0.47 -5.05 1.29
CA CYS A 4 0.63 -4.76 2.71
C CYS A 4 -0.06 -3.45 3.08
N ILE A 5 -0.88 -3.49 4.12
CA ILE A 5 -1.71 -2.38 4.57
C ILE A 5 -1.61 -2.27 6.09
N ILE A 6 -1.44 -1.05 6.59
CA ILE A 6 -1.60 -0.73 8.01
C ILE A 6 -2.90 0.05 8.20
N THR A 7 -3.59 -0.12 9.30
CA THR A 7 -4.91 0.48 9.53
C THR A 7 -5.19 0.75 11.00
N LYS A 8 -6.02 1.75 11.25
CA LYS A 8 -6.59 2.04 12.57
C LYS A 8 -7.93 2.75 12.42
N ASN A 9 -9.00 2.14 12.96
CA ASN A 9 -10.33 2.74 13.00
C ASN A 9 -10.82 3.31 11.66
N GLU A 10 -10.69 2.52 10.59
CA GLU A 10 -11.09 2.91 9.23
C GLU A 10 -11.90 1.82 8.54
N ALA A 11 -12.88 1.26 9.23
CA ALA A 11 -13.63 0.09 8.77
C ALA A 11 -14.21 0.22 7.34
N LEU A 12 -14.92 1.31 7.03
CA LEU A 12 -15.54 1.50 5.71
C LEU A 12 -14.50 1.70 4.61
N LYS A 13 -13.48 2.50 4.85
CA LYS A 13 -12.40 2.75 3.89
C LYS A 13 -11.60 1.49 3.65
N LEU A 14 -11.22 0.79 4.71
CA LEU A 14 -10.50 -0.48 4.62
C LEU A 14 -11.30 -1.52 3.84
N LYS A 15 -12.61 -1.63 4.07
CA LYS A 15 -13.46 -2.56 3.33
C LYS A 15 -13.41 -2.29 1.83
N LYS A 16 -13.51 -1.03 1.41
CA LYS A 16 -13.39 -0.63 0.00
C LYS A 16 -12.00 -0.98 -0.57
N CYS A 17 -10.95 -0.71 0.17
CA CYS A 17 -9.57 -1.06 -0.18
C CYS A 17 -9.44 -2.57 -0.42
N LEU A 18 -9.81 -3.38 0.56
CA LEU A 18 -9.65 -4.83 0.52
C LEU A 18 -10.56 -5.49 -0.53
N ALA A 19 -11.79 -5.03 -0.68
CA ALA A 19 -12.70 -5.53 -1.70
C ALA A 19 -12.15 -5.30 -3.13
N SER A 20 -11.47 -4.18 -3.37
CA SER A 20 -10.85 -3.89 -4.67
C SER A 20 -9.72 -4.87 -5.02
N LEU A 21 -9.11 -5.51 -4.04
CA LEU A 21 -8.02 -6.47 -4.22
C LEU A 21 -8.50 -7.90 -4.51
N LYS A 22 -9.73 -8.23 -4.14
CA LYS A 22 -10.25 -9.62 -4.24
C LYS A 22 -10.35 -10.16 -5.67
N ARG A 23 -10.40 -9.30 -6.67
CA ARG A 23 -10.40 -9.70 -8.09
C ARG A 23 -9.01 -10.07 -8.63
N TYR A 24 -7.96 -9.87 -7.84
CA TYR A 24 -6.57 -10.15 -8.22
C TYR A 24 -6.01 -11.31 -7.41
N ASP A 25 -5.11 -12.06 -8.01
CA ASP A 25 -4.35 -13.12 -7.33
C ASP A 25 -3.17 -12.51 -6.58
N VAL A 26 -3.44 -11.97 -5.41
CA VAL A 26 -2.46 -11.33 -4.52
C VAL A 26 -2.68 -11.78 -3.08
N GLU A 27 -1.60 -11.85 -2.30
CA GLU A 27 -1.67 -12.05 -0.86
C GLU A 27 -2.01 -10.74 -0.17
N ILE A 28 -3.01 -10.72 0.67
CA ILE A 28 -3.44 -9.52 1.44
C ILE A 28 -2.92 -9.63 2.87
N VAL A 29 -2.05 -8.70 3.26
CA VAL A 29 -1.47 -8.60 4.60
C VAL A 29 -1.97 -7.32 5.25
N VAL A 30 -2.64 -7.43 6.39
CA VAL A 30 -3.15 -6.27 7.13
C VAL A 30 -2.63 -6.27 8.55
N VAL A 31 -2.02 -5.15 8.96
CA VAL A 31 -1.58 -4.93 10.34
C VAL A 31 -2.44 -3.85 10.97
N ASP A 32 -3.08 -4.20 12.07
CA ASP A 32 -3.87 -3.28 12.89
C ASP A 32 -2.97 -2.55 13.89
N THR A 33 -3.15 -1.25 14.02
CA THR A 33 -2.35 -0.41 14.92
C THR A 33 -3.13 0.08 16.14
N GLY A 34 -4.23 -0.59 16.50
CA GLY A 34 -4.98 -0.31 17.72
C GLY A 34 -6.43 0.09 17.49
N SER A 35 -7.12 -0.58 16.55
CA SER A 35 -8.55 -0.32 16.28
C SER A 35 -9.44 -0.78 17.43
N THR A 36 -10.53 -0.04 17.64
CA THR A 36 -11.56 -0.29 18.65
C THR A 36 -12.96 -0.40 18.03
N ASP A 37 -13.07 -0.26 16.72
CA ASP A 37 -14.31 -0.35 15.95
C ASP A 37 -14.41 -1.67 15.15
N GLU A 38 -15.26 -1.73 14.13
CA GLU A 38 -15.46 -2.92 13.29
C GLU A 38 -14.29 -3.19 12.32
N THR A 39 -13.21 -2.39 12.35
CA THR A 39 -12.02 -2.61 11.51
C THR A 39 -11.45 -4.02 11.69
N LEU A 40 -11.42 -4.54 12.91
CA LEU A 40 -10.93 -5.90 13.20
C LEU A 40 -11.76 -6.99 12.51
N GLN A 41 -13.07 -6.79 12.40
CA GLN A 41 -13.97 -7.73 11.70
C GLN A 41 -13.72 -7.70 10.18
N ILE A 42 -13.48 -6.53 9.61
CA ILE A 42 -13.13 -6.38 8.20
C ILE A 42 -11.79 -7.08 7.88
N ILE A 43 -10.80 -6.93 8.75
CA ILE A 43 -9.51 -7.63 8.61
C ILE A 43 -9.73 -9.15 8.61
N GLU A 44 -10.51 -9.65 9.55
CA GLU A 44 -10.82 -11.10 9.65
C GLU A 44 -11.49 -11.64 8.40
N GLU A 45 -12.37 -10.86 7.76
CA GLU A 45 -13.10 -11.26 6.55
C GLU A 45 -12.21 -11.29 5.30
N TYR A 46 -11.30 -10.33 5.14
CA TYR A 46 -10.59 -10.10 3.89
C TYR A 46 -9.10 -10.47 3.88
N ALA A 47 -8.41 -10.39 5.01
CA ALA A 47 -6.97 -10.57 5.04
C ALA A 47 -6.56 -12.05 4.98
N ASP A 48 -5.52 -12.36 4.21
CA ASP A 48 -4.86 -13.66 4.22
C ASP A 48 -3.93 -13.79 5.43
N ILE A 49 -3.24 -12.71 5.75
CA ILE A 49 -2.35 -12.59 6.92
C ILE A 49 -2.74 -11.35 7.68
N LYS A 50 -2.87 -11.49 8.99
CA LYS A 50 -3.20 -10.40 9.91
C LYS A 50 -2.16 -10.30 11.01
N GLY A 51 -1.88 -9.08 11.44
CA GLY A 51 -0.98 -8.81 12.55
C GLY A 51 -1.39 -7.57 13.32
N ASN A 52 -0.72 -7.36 14.43
CA ASN A 52 -0.92 -6.19 15.28
C ASN A 52 0.42 -5.51 15.52
N TYR A 53 0.38 -4.19 15.54
CA TYR A 53 1.53 -3.36 15.87
C TYR A 53 1.09 -2.28 16.86
N LYS A 54 1.76 -2.20 18.00
CA LYS A 54 1.46 -1.15 18.98
C LYS A 54 1.96 0.18 18.44
N TRP A 55 1.01 1.09 18.19
CA TRP A 55 1.33 2.41 17.65
C TRP A 55 2.32 3.19 18.52
N ASN A 56 3.40 3.68 17.92
CA ASN A 56 4.48 4.41 18.58
C ASN A 56 4.88 5.68 17.80
N ASP A 57 3.95 6.24 17.02
CA ASP A 57 4.17 7.43 16.18
C ASP A 57 5.25 7.24 15.10
N ASN A 58 5.40 6.00 14.61
CA ASN A 58 6.36 5.66 13.57
C ASN A 58 5.70 4.86 12.45
N PHE A 59 5.37 5.54 11.35
CA PHE A 59 4.73 4.92 10.19
C PHE A 59 5.64 3.88 9.50
N ALA A 60 6.93 4.18 9.37
CA ALA A 60 7.86 3.26 8.72
C ALA A 60 7.95 1.93 9.46
N GLU A 61 8.02 1.93 10.79
CA GLU A 61 8.06 0.69 11.58
C GLU A 61 6.78 -0.12 11.43
N ALA A 62 5.61 0.52 11.47
CA ALA A 62 4.34 -0.15 11.27
C ALA A 62 4.25 -0.78 9.87
N ARG A 63 4.66 -0.06 8.81
CA ARG A 63 4.70 -0.61 7.46
C ARG A 63 5.69 -1.77 7.34
N ASN A 64 6.88 -1.64 7.89
CA ASN A 64 7.89 -2.70 7.88
C ASN A 64 7.41 -3.95 8.63
N CYS A 65 6.63 -3.79 9.69
CA CYS A 65 5.98 -4.90 10.38
C CYS A 65 5.06 -5.69 9.41
N SER A 66 4.21 -5.00 8.66
CA SER A 66 3.34 -5.67 7.68
C SER A 66 4.14 -6.37 6.57
N ILE A 67 5.20 -5.75 6.10
CA ILE A 67 6.08 -6.29 5.06
C ILE A 67 6.79 -7.57 5.54
N THR A 68 7.23 -7.59 6.79
CA THR A 68 7.88 -8.76 7.39
C THR A 68 6.96 -9.99 7.42
N LEU A 69 5.65 -9.78 7.59
CA LEU A 69 4.66 -10.86 7.62
C LEU A 69 4.35 -11.44 6.24
N ALA A 70 4.62 -10.70 5.18
CA ALA A 70 4.31 -11.13 3.81
C ALA A 70 5.14 -12.35 3.40
N ASN A 71 4.52 -13.30 2.68
CA ASN A 71 5.19 -14.50 2.19
C ASN A 71 5.93 -14.28 0.87
N ASN A 72 5.56 -13.25 0.09
CA ASN A 72 6.20 -12.95 -1.17
C ASN A 72 7.30 -11.89 -1.01
N GLU A 73 8.30 -11.93 -1.90
CA GLU A 73 9.38 -10.96 -1.90
C GLU A 73 8.96 -9.60 -2.46
N TRP A 74 8.07 -9.61 -3.46
CA TRP A 74 7.56 -8.39 -4.06
C TRP A 74 6.35 -7.89 -3.29
N ILE A 75 6.42 -6.62 -2.90
CA ILE A 75 5.48 -5.96 -2.01
C ILE A 75 4.87 -4.76 -2.73
N LEU A 76 3.55 -4.68 -2.71
CA LEU A 76 2.79 -3.46 -3.00
C LEU A 76 2.23 -2.92 -1.69
N VAL A 77 2.51 -1.67 -1.37
CA VAL A 77 1.95 -1.01 -0.19
C VAL A 77 0.78 -0.13 -0.59
N LEU A 78 -0.33 -0.27 0.11
CA LEU A 78 -1.50 0.61 0.00
C LEU A 78 -1.84 1.21 1.36
N ASP A 79 -2.38 2.41 1.35
CA ASP A 79 -3.05 3.00 2.51
C ASP A 79 -4.49 2.46 2.60
N SER A 80 -5.03 2.40 3.80
CA SER A 80 -6.39 1.86 4.03
C SER A 80 -7.50 2.69 3.38
N ASP A 81 -7.23 3.94 3.00
CA ASP A 81 -8.13 4.84 2.30
C ASP A 81 -7.91 4.88 0.77
N GLU A 82 -7.11 3.96 0.26
CA GLU A 82 -6.86 3.76 -1.17
C GLU A 82 -7.56 2.49 -1.67
N TRP A 83 -7.91 2.44 -2.93
CA TRP A 83 -8.46 1.24 -3.58
C TRP A 83 -7.86 1.11 -4.98
N ILE A 84 -7.82 -0.11 -5.51
CA ILE A 84 -7.33 -0.34 -6.87
C ILE A 84 -8.45 -0.09 -7.86
N GLU A 85 -8.27 0.92 -8.71
CA GLU A 85 -9.15 1.20 -9.85
C GLU A 85 -8.87 0.24 -11.00
N SER A 86 -7.59 0.07 -11.33
CA SER A 86 -7.15 -0.86 -12.36
C SER A 86 -5.71 -1.32 -12.14
N ALA A 87 -5.43 -2.55 -12.53
CA ALA A 87 -4.08 -3.10 -12.53
C ALA A 87 -3.98 -4.17 -13.64
N ASP A 88 -2.94 -4.07 -14.47
CA ASP A 88 -2.60 -5.12 -15.43
C ASP A 88 -1.65 -6.12 -14.78
N MET A 89 -2.20 -7.14 -14.11
CA MET A 89 -1.41 -8.11 -13.36
C MET A 89 -0.51 -8.97 -14.25
N ASN A 90 -0.90 -9.25 -15.49
CA ASN A 90 -0.04 -9.99 -16.42
C ASN A 90 1.20 -9.18 -16.76
N LEU A 91 1.04 -7.91 -17.06
CA LEU A 91 2.16 -7.01 -17.34
C LEU A 91 3.02 -6.78 -16.09
N ILE A 92 2.39 -6.59 -14.93
CA ILE A 92 3.12 -6.44 -13.65
C ILE A 92 3.97 -7.68 -13.38
N ASN A 93 3.41 -8.88 -13.48
CA ASN A 93 4.16 -10.11 -13.27
C ASN A 93 5.33 -10.26 -14.26
N SER A 94 5.13 -9.89 -15.53
CA SER A 94 6.21 -9.87 -16.50
C SER A 94 7.33 -8.91 -16.13
N ILE A 95 6.98 -7.71 -15.68
CA ILE A 95 7.95 -6.70 -15.20
C ILE A 95 8.74 -7.25 -14.01
N LEU A 96 8.08 -7.86 -13.03
CA LEU A 96 8.73 -8.37 -11.82
C LEU A 96 9.65 -9.56 -12.12
N LEU A 97 9.30 -10.42 -13.08
CA LEU A 97 10.14 -11.55 -13.49
C LEU A 97 11.39 -11.11 -14.26
N GLN A 98 11.32 -10.02 -15.00
CA GLN A 98 12.40 -9.54 -15.88
C GLN A 98 13.27 -8.47 -15.24
N SER A 99 12.80 -7.84 -14.17
CA SER A 99 13.48 -6.71 -13.55
C SER A 99 14.49 -7.15 -12.51
N ASP A 100 15.52 -6.32 -12.36
CA ASP A 100 16.42 -6.41 -11.21
C ASP A 100 15.66 -6.11 -9.91
N SER A 101 16.08 -6.71 -8.82
CA SER A 101 15.39 -6.59 -7.53
C SER A 101 15.53 -5.21 -6.88
N ASN A 102 16.39 -4.33 -7.41
CA ASN A 102 16.60 -2.96 -6.92
C ASN A 102 15.66 -1.92 -7.55
N ILE A 103 14.66 -2.35 -8.31
CA ILE A 103 13.65 -1.44 -8.85
C ILE A 103 12.63 -1.07 -7.79
N VAL A 104 12.15 0.17 -7.87
CA VAL A 104 10.98 0.64 -7.12
C VAL A 104 9.94 1.11 -8.12
N GLY A 105 8.76 0.50 -8.06
CA GLY A 105 7.64 0.81 -8.95
C GLY A 105 6.80 1.95 -8.39
N ARG A 106 6.52 2.94 -9.25
CA ARG A 106 5.56 4.00 -8.95
C ARG A 106 4.19 3.65 -9.51
N ILE A 107 3.18 3.76 -8.67
CA ILE A 107 1.77 3.65 -9.07
C ILE A 107 1.20 5.04 -9.34
N GLU A 108 0.16 5.12 -10.14
CA GLU A 108 -0.62 6.34 -10.31
C GLU A 108 -1.71 6.39 -9.25
N ARG A 109 -1.76 7.47 -8.47
CA ARG A 109 -2.83 7.70 -7.50
C ARG A 109 -3.69 8.86 -7.97
N ILE A 110 -5.01 8.63 -8.03
CA ILE A 110 -6.01 9.63 -8.38
C ILE A 110 -6.65 10.12 -7.09
N ASN A 111 -6.47 11.40 -6.78
CA ASN A 111 -7.03 12.04 -5.60
C ASN A 111 -8.30 12.80 -5.98
N ASP A 112 -9.39 12.59 -5.25
CA ASP A 112 -10.57 13.44 -5.30
C ASP A 112 -10.30 14.66 -4.42
N ILE A 113 -10.16 15.83 -5.04
CA ILE A 113 -9.86 17.09 -4.35
C ILE A 113 -11.09 17.98 -4.44
N ASN A 114 -11.63 18.42 -3.30
CA ASN A 114 -12.68 19.43 -3.28
C ASN A 114 -12.02 20.81 -3.18
N LEU A 115 -12.07 21.57 -4.28
CA LEU A 115 -11.61 22.94 -4.32
C LEU A 115 -12.84 23.87 -4.45
N SER A 116 -13.17 24.59 -3.37
CA SER A 116 -14.21 25.60 -3.36
C SER A 116 -15.60 25.11 -3.83
N GLY A 117 -15.94 23.84 -3.53
CA GLY A 117 -17.23 23.23 -3.92
C GLY A 117 -17.20 22.52 -5.27
N GLU A 118 -16.09 22.53 -5.99
CA GLU A 118 -15.89 21.74 -7.20
C GLU A 118 -15.02 20.52 -6.90
N ASN A 119 -15.48 19.34 -7.34
CA ASN A 119 -14.67 18.12 -7.25
C ASN A 119 -13.69 18.08 -8.44
N VAL A 120 -12.41 18.23 -8.13
CA VAL A 120 -11.31 18.15 -9.10
C VAL A 120 -10.52 16.88 -8.84
N LYS A 121 -10.14 16.17 -9.89
CA LYS A 121 -9.26 15.01 -9.80
C LYS A 121 -7.82 15.45 -10.02
N GLY A 122 -6.97 15.20 -9.02
CA GLY A 122 -5.52 15.33 -9.15
C GLY A 122 -4.87 13.97 -9.31
N THR A 123 -3.80 13.87 -10.06
CA THR A 123 -3.02 12.64 -10.21
C THR A 123 -1.58 12.84 -9.76
N GLU A 124 -1.01 11.82 -9.16
CA GLU A 124 0.39 11.78 -8.77
C GLU A 124 0.97 10.38 -8.92
N ARG A 125 2.30 10.31 -9.08
CA ARG A 125 3.04 9.05 -9.08
C ARG A 125 3.73 8.86 -7.75
N ILE A 126 3.50 7.71 -7.11
CA ILE A 126 4.04 7.41 -5.79
C ILE A 126 4.73 6.04 -5.79
N SER A 127 5.87 5.96 -5.08
CA SER A 127 6.66 4.74 -4.95
C SER A 127 5.99 3.78 -3.96
N ARG A 128 5.50 2.64 -4.45
CA ARG A 128 4.70 1.70 -3.64
C ARG A 128 5.02 0.23 -3.88
N LEU A 129 5.76 -0.10 -4.93
CA LEU A 129 6.08 -1.47 -5.32
C LEU A 129 7.58 -1.70 -5.23
N PHE A 130 8.02 -2.71 -4.46
CA PHE A 130 9.45 -3.02 -4.30
C PHE A 130 9.67 -4.45 -3.80
N ASN A 131 10.92 -4.91 -3.91
CA ASN A 131 11.34 -6.19 -3.34
C ASN A 131 11.85 -5.99 -1.92
N LYS A 132 11.26 -6.66 -0.95
CA LYS A 132 11.58 -6.51 0.49
C LYS A 132 12.99 -6.95 0.87
N LYS A 133 13.65 -7.74 0.03
CA LYS A 133 15.06 -8.11 0.25
C LYS A 133 16.02 -6.96 -0.03
N TYR A 134 15.59 -5.96 -0.81
CA TYR A 134 16.43 -4.84 -1.25
C TYR A 134 15.99 -3.49 -0.69
N CYS A 135 14.74 -3.37 -0.31
CA CYS A 135 14.18 -2.10 0.15
C CYS A 135 13.33 -2.26 1.41
N HIS A 136 13.19 -1.18 2.14
CA HIS A 136 12.31 -1.03 3.30
C HIS A 136 11.86 0.42 3.43
N TYR A 137 10.98 0.71 4.39
CA TYR A 137 10.58 2.08 4.71
C TYR A 137 11.45 2.68 5.81
N GLU A 138 11.79 3.96 5.66
CA GLU A 138 12.41 4.79 6.70
C GLU A 138 11.65 6.11 6.85
N GLY A 139 11.72 6.69 8.06
CA GLY A 139 11.08 7.95 8.41
C GLY A 139 9.83 7.77 9.27
N ARG A 140 9.74 8.49 10.37
CA ARG A 140 8.59 8.45 11.27
C ARG A 140 7.34 9.05 10.65
N ILE A 141 7.55 10.20 10.00
CA ILE A 141 6.55 10.97 9.25
C ILE A 141 7.16 11.21 7.87
N HIS A 142 6.36 11.16 6.80
CA HIS A 142 6.84 11.22 5.42
C HIS A 142 7.83 10.07 5.11
N GLU A 143 7.42 8.87 5.47
CA GLU A 143 8.20 7.65 5.25
C GLU A 143 8.47 7.43 3.76
N GLN A 144 9.67 6.96 3.45
CA GLN A 144 10.14 6.71 2.10
C GLN A 144 10.70 5.32 1.96
N VAL A 145 10.60 4.77 0.76
CA VAL A 145 11.26 3.53 0.37
C VAL A 145 12.74 3.80 0.14
N VAL A 146 13.59 3.07 0.86
CA VAL A 146 15.04 3.18 0.76
C VAL A 146 15.67 1.81 0.55
N SER A 147 16.89 1.78 0.01
CA SER A 147 17.67 0.56 -0.15
C SER A 147 18.16 0.03 1.21
N ASN A 148 18.15 -1.30 1.39
CA ASN A 148 18.63 -1.96 2.61
C ASN A 148 20.11 -1.76 2.90
N ASN A 149 20.92 -1.55 1.86
CA ASN A 149 22.39 -1.45 1.95
C ASN A 149 22.97 -0.18 1.33
N GLY A 150 22.12 0.81 1.02
CA GLY A 150 22.56 2.08 0.44
C GLY A 150 22.82 2.04 -1.07
N ASP A 151 22.51 0.93 -1.75
CA ASP A 151 22.64 0.83 -3.20
C ASP A 151 21.64 1.75 -3.93
N GLU A 152 21.96 2.09 -5.17
CA GLU A 152 21.10 2.90 -6.01
C GLU A 152 19.79 2.18 -6.34
N ILE A 153 18.67 2.88 -6.16
CA ILE A 153 17.34 2.42 -6.54
C ILE A 153 16.99 2.95 -7.93
N LYS A 154 16.52 2.07 -8.80
CA LYS A 154 15.97 2.42 -10.11
C LYS A 154 14.45 2.54 -10.00
N THR A 155 13.90 3.69 -10.36
CA THR A 155 12.46 3.94 -10.32
C THR A 155 11.83 3.71 -11.69
N ILE A 156 10.74 2.95 -11.73
CA ILE A 156 9.94 2.69 -12.94
C ILE A 156 8.47 2.97 -12.66
N ASP A 157 7.71 3.29 -13.69
CA ASP A 157 6.26 3.40 -13.62
C ASP A 157 5.63 2.03 -13.91
N VAL A 158 4.67 1.62 -13.08
CA VAL A 158 3.97 0.34 -13.21
C VAL A 158 2.49 0.55 -13.51
N PRO A 159 1.81 -0.36 -14.23
CA PRO A 159 0.44 -0.19 -14.66
C PRO A 159 -0.57 -0.49 -13.54
N ILE A 160 -0.53 0.31 -12.48
CA ILE A 160 -1.47 0.28 -11.37
C ILE A 160 -2.02 1.68 -11.17
N ILE A 161 -3.34 1.79 -11.13
CA ILE A 161 -4.06 3.02 -10.80
C ILE A 161 -4.84 2.80 -9.51
N ALA A 162 -4.54 3.60 -8.50
CA ALA A 162 -5.24 3.61 -7.23
C ALA A 162 -6.10 4.87 -7.10
N GLY A 163 -7.32 4.71 -6.60
CA GLY A 163 -8.14 5.82 -6.14
C GLY A 163 -7.81 6.15 -4.69
N HIS A 164 -8.00 7.39 -4.32
CA HIS A 164 -7.81 7.87 -2.95
C HIS A 164 -8.93 8.83 -2.60
N SER A 165 -9.65 8.55 -1.53
CA SER A 165 -10.60 9.52 -0.99
C SER A 165 -9.78 10.66 -0.41
N GLY A 166 -9.66 11.75 -1.17
CA GLY A 166 -8.96 12.95 -0.74
C GLY A 166 -9.40 13.37 0.66
N TYR A 167 -8.57 14.08 1.37
CA TYR A 167 -8.91 14.62 2.67
C TYR A 167 -10.25 15.35 2.54
N ALA A 168 -11.34 14.70 2.97
CA ALA A 168 -12.54 15.43 3.28
C ALA A 168 -12.12 16.38 4.39
N GLY A 169 -12.01 17.64 4.05
CA GLY A 169 -11.70 18.67 5.02
C GLY A 169 -12.67 18.52 6.17
N SER A 170 -12.13 18.32 7.32
CA SER A 170 -12.86 18.34 8.57
C SER A 170 -13.58 19.66 8.74
#